data_6379c1669ca586ba219ef1080d450cab
#
_entry.id   6379c1669ca586ba219ef1080d450cab
#
_cell.length_a   1.000
_cell.length_b   1.000
_cell.length_c   1.000
_cell.angle_alpha   90.00
_cell.angle_beta   90.00
_cell.angle_gamma   90.00
#
_symmetry.space_group_name_H-M   'P 1'
#
loop_
_entity.id
_entity.type
_entity.pdbx_description
1 polymer ?
#
loop_
_entity_poly.entity_id
_entity_poly.type
_entity_poly.pdbx_seq_one_letter_code
_entity_poly.pdbx_strand_id
1 'polypeptide(L)'
;MSDELIQEKARALYAQLTGKISLPCTLHVSGAGNLPSYYPVTPLIAASVALAGIAVSQLVALRNGKHDTVTVDRRLASLWCKTSIRPDGWEIPPAWDSLAGDYATADGWIRLHTNAPAHRKVVETLLGKAENREALALRVVMWKKAALEHAVVRAGGCAAQMLSPEEWQQHVQGKSLIAEPLFQHALSVKVAPPHWELSPQQPLAGVKVLDLTRIIAGPVATRFLAGLGADVLRIDPFGWDEPSQEADVTLGKHCARLNLHNPQDRHRFEELLRDAD
;
A
#
# COMPACT_ATOMS: atom_id res chain seq x y z
N MET A 1 -19.24 -2.92 15.11
CA MET A 1 -17.87 -2.55 15.55
C MET A 1 -17.89 -1.07 15.89
N SER A 2 -17.51 -0.72 17.10
CA SER A 2 -17.68 0.60 17.70
C SER A 2 -16.55 1.57 17.27
N ASP A 3 -16.81 2.87 17.39
CA ASP A 3 -15.81 3.92 17.21
C ASP A 3 -14.69 3.79 18.26
N GLU A 4 -15.01 3.24 19.43
CA GLU A 4 -14.04 2.90 20.48
C GLU A 4 -12.94 1.96 19.98
N LEU A 5 -13.26 0.96 19.15
CA LEU A 5 -12.26 0.04 18.58
C LEU A 5 -11.29 0.78 17.65
N ILE A 6 -11.77 1.77 16.89
CA ILE A 6 -10.90 2.61 16.04
C ILE A 6 -9.95 3.44 16.89
N GLN A 7 -10.48 4.08 17.95
CA GLN A 7 -9.67 4.86 18.89
C GLN A 7 -8.65 4.01 19.65
N GLU A 8 -9.05 2.81 20.08
CA GLU A 8 -8.16 1.84 20.74
C GLU A 8 -7.00 1.46 19.80
N LYS A 9 -7.31 1.08 18.54
CA LYS A 9 -6.27 0.73 17.55
C LYS A 9 -5.38 1.92 17.21
N ALA A 10 -5.92 3.12 17.09
CA ALA A 10 -5.11 4.32 16.85
C ALA A 10 -4.14 4.58 18.01
N ARG A 11 -4.57 4.42 19.27
CA ARG A 11 -3.69 4.52 20.45
C ARG A 11 -2.61 3.44 20.44
N ALA A 12 -2.99 2.21 20.14
CA ALA A 12 -2.04 1.09 20.07
C ALA A 12 -0.96 1.32 19.00
N LEU A 13 -1.35 1.73 17.79
CA LEU A 13 -0.43 2.06 16.70
C LEU A 13 0.47 3.26 17.06
N TYR A 14 -0.11 4.30 17.68
CA TYR A 14 0.67 5.47 18.12
C TYR A 14 1.69 5.10 19.20
N ALA A 15 1.30 4.25 20.15
CA ALA A 15 2.21 3.78 21.19
C ALA A 15 3.37 2.95 20.61
N GLN A 16 3.11 2.07 19.67
CA GLN A 16 4.15 1.30 18.99
C GLN A 16 5.09 2.19 18.16
N LEU A 17 4.55 3.23 17.50
CA LEU A 17 5.33 4.14 16.69
C LEU A 17 6.20 5.09 17.51
N THR A 18 5.70 5.59 18.65
CA THR A 18 6.32 6.69 19.39
C THR A 18 6.81 6.34 20.78
N GLY A 19 6.44 5.19 21.32
CA GLY A 19 6.63 4.80 22.72
C GLY A 19 5.71 5.55 23.71
N LYS A 20 4.79 6.40 23.24
CA LYS A 20 3.88 7.21 24.09
C LYS A 20 2.51 6.58 24.14
N ILE A 21 1.94 6.44 25.33
CA ILE A 21 0.62 5.81 25.54
C ILE A 21 -0.55 6.73 25.18
N SER A 22 -0.39 8.05 25.40
CA SER A 22 -1.44 9.04 25.17
C SER A 22 -1.29 9.73 23.83
N LEU A 23 -2.40 9.89 23.10
CA LEU A 23 -2.42 10.70 21.89
C LEU A 23 -2.17 12.18 22.23
N PRO A 24 -1.46 12.92 21.37
CA PRO A 24 -1.16 14.34 21.60
C PRO A 24 -2.36 15.26 21.39
N CYS A 25 -3.44 14.74 20.78
CA CYS A 25 -4.66 15.50 20.45
C CYS A 25 -5.91 14.65 20.62
N THR A 26 -7.07 15.30 20.58
CA THR A 26 -8.37 14.61 20.58
C THR A 26 -8.59 13.94 19.22
N LEU A 27 -8.97 12.66 19.25
CA LEU A 27 -9.39 11.90 18.06
C LEU A 27 -10.92 11.74 18.09
N HIS A 28 -11.56 12.28 17.08
CA HIS A 28 -13.00 12.10 16.83
C HIS A 28 -13.22 11.17 15.63
N VAL A 29 -14.11 10.18 15.77
CA VAL A 29 -14.49 9.26 14.70
C VAL A 29 -15.91 9.59 14.29
N SER A 30 -16.13 9.72 12.97
CA SER A 30 -17.45 10.01 12.39
C SER A 30 -17.80 8.99 11.30
N GLY A 31 -19.00 9.12 10.73
CA GLY A 31 -19.51 8.24 9.70
C GLY A 31 -20.00 6.89 10.23
N ALA A 32 -20.48 6.04 9.34
CA ALA A 32 -21.06 4.75 9.68
C ALA A 32 -20.68 3.66 8.68
N GLY A 33 -20.92 2.40 9.05
CA GLY A 33 -20.68 1.24 8.21
C GLY A 33 -19.29 0.62 8.40
N ASN A 34 -19.13 -0.58 7.82
CA ASN A 34 -17.89 -1.33 7.77
C ASN A 34 -17.82 -2.05 6.43
N LEU A 35 -16.60 -2.27 5.96
CA LEU A 35 -16.37 -3.19 4.84
C LEU A 35 -16.77 -4.61 5.25
N PRO A 36 -17.40 -5.38 4.35
CA PRO A 36 -17.71 -6.78 4.58
C PRO A 36 -16.40 -7.58 4.59
N SER A 37 -15.90 -7.90 5.77
CA SER A 37 -14.67 -8.66 5.95
C SER A 37 -14.75 -9.47 7.24
N TYR A 38 -14.14 -10.66 7.25
CA TYR A 38 -13.93 -11.45 8.46
C TYR A 38 -13.03 -10.72 9.47
N TYR A 39 -12.02 -10.01 8.97
CA TYR A 39 -11.14 -9.20 9.80
C TYR A 39 -11.64 -7.76 9.97
N PRO A 40 -11.30 -7.06 11.05
CA PRO A 40 -11.71 -5.68 11.32
C PRO A 40 -10.98 -4.66 10.42
N VAL A 41 -11.17 -4.76 9.10
CA VAL A 41 -10.47 -3.95 8.09
C VAL A 41 -10.79 -2.48 8.23
N THR A 42 -12.09 -2.10 8.33
CA THR A 42 -12.48 -0.69 8.54
C THR A 42 -11.85 -0.07 9.78
N PRO A 43 -11.87 -0.70 10.97
CA PRO A 43 -11.17 -0.17 12.13
C PRO A 43 -9.68 0.02 11.93
N LEU A 44 -9.00 -0.92 11.26
CA LEU A 44 -7.57 -0.81 11.01
C LEU A 44 -7.24 0.37 10.08
N ILE A 45 -7.98 0.51 8.98
CA ILE A 45 -7.78 1.59 8.01
C ILE A 45 -8.10 2.95 8.64
N ALA A 46 -9.24 3.08 9.33
CA ALA A 46 -9.60 4.32 9.98
C ALA A 46 -8.59 4.71 11.07
N ALA A 47 -8.05 3.75 11.82
CA ALA A 47 -6.98 3.98 12.78
C ALA A 47 -5.65 4.41 12.10
N SER A 48 -5.32 3.83 10.94
CA SER A 48 -4.13 4.22 10.17
C SER A 48 -4.25 5.64 9.61
N VAL A 49 -5.42 6.00 9.07
CA VAL A 49 -5.72 7.37 8.62
C VAL A 49 -5.68 8.35 9.80
N ALA A 50 -6.22 7.95 10.96
CA ALA A 50 -6.14 8.74 12.18
C ALA A 50 -4.69 9.00 12.61
N LEU A 51 -3.83 7.97 12.56
CA LEU A 51 -2.42 8.11 12.90
C LEU A 51 -1.70 9.10 11.98
N ALA A 52 -1.97 9.05 10.69
CA ALA A 52 -1.46 10.02 9.72
C ALA A 52 -1.96 11.44 10.02
N GLY A 53 -3.25 11.62 10.33
CA GLY A 53 -3.81 12.91 10.74
C GLY A 53 -3.20 13.44 12.04
N ILE A 54 -2.93 12.56 13.01
CA ILE A 54 -2.25 12.92 14.26
C ILE A 54 -0.82 13.41 13.98
N ALA A 55 -0.09 12.74 13.09
CA ALA A 55 1.25 13.17 12.70
C ALA A 55 1.22 14.56 12.04
N VAL A 56 0.24 14.83 11.19
CA VAL A 56 0.02 16.17 10.58
C VAL A 56 -0.32 17.21 11.65
N SER A 57 -1.21 16.91 12.61
CA SER A 57 -1.52 17.80 13.73
C SER A 57 -0.28 18.12 14.56
N GLN A 58 0.59 17.14 14.81
CA GLN A 58 1.87 17.36 15.50
C GLN A 58 2.81 18.27 14.70
N LEU A 59 2.91 18.04 13.37
CA LEU A 59 3.74 18.86 12.50
C LEU A 59 3.28 20.33 12.50
N VAL A 60 1.97 20.57 12.37
CA VAL A 60 1.38 21.92 12.42
C VAL A 60 1.57 22.56 13.80
N ALA A 61 1.49 21.76 14.88
CA ALA A 61 1.70 22.24 16.26
C ALA A 61 3.14 22.72 16.50
N LEU A 62 4.13 22.27 15.74
CA LEU A 62 5.51 22.82 15.82
C LEU A 62 5.56 24.32 15.51
N ARG A 63 4.61 24.83 14.70
CA ARG A 63 4.55 26.25 14.35
C ARG A 63 3.65 27.06 15.30
N ASN A 64 2.47 26.56 15.62
CA ASN A 64 1.47 27.33 16.35
C ASN A 64 1.32 26.95 17.84
N GLY A 65 2.06 25.92 18.29
CA GLY A 65 2.06 25.47 19.69
C GLY A 65 0.76 24.75 20.12
N LYS A 66 -0.17 24.49 19.20
CA LYS A 66 -1.47 23.86 19.51
C LYS A 66 -1.68 22.63 18.66
N HIS A 67 -2.19 21.59 19.29
CA HIS A 67 -2.66 20.40 18.63
C HIS A 67 -4.15 20.53 18.30
N ASP A 68 -4.49 20.41 17.02
CA ASP A 68 -5.87 20.42 16.58
C ASP A 68 -6.54 19.05 16.81
N THR A 69 -7.88 19.06 16.92
CA THR A 69 -8.68 17.82 16.94
C THR A 69 -8.57 17.15 15.58
N VAL A 70 -8.27 15.85 15.60
CA VAL A 70 -8.26 15.03 14.38
C VAL A 70 -9.61 14.33 14.25
N THR A 71 -10.29 14.55 13.13
CA THR A 71 -11.54 13.85 12.81
C THR A 71 -11.30 12.89 11.65
N VAL A 72 -11.72 11.64 11.82
CA VAL A 72 -11.66 10.60 10.77
C VAL A 72 -13.07 10.10 10.48
N ASP A 73 -13.49 10.26 9.23
CA ASP A 73 -14.68 9.61 8.72
C ASP A 73 -14.37 8.15 8.34
N ARG A 74 -14.93 7.20 9.10
CA ARG A 74 -14.69 5.77 8.91
C ARG A 74 -15.18 5.25 7.55
N ARG A 75 -16.23 5.87 6.98
CA ARG A 75 -16.74 5.49 5.67
C ARG A 75 -15.76 5.92 4.57
N LEU A 76 -15.31 7.18 4.61
CA LEU A 76 -14.32 7.68 3.65
C LEU A 76 -13.01 6.93 3.76
N ALA A 77 -12.52 6.66 4.97
CA ALA A 77 -11.34 5.82 5.18
C ALA A 77 -11.49 4.42 4.57
N SER A 78 -12.69 3.79 4.72
CA SER A 78 -12.98 2.49 4.11
C SER A 78 -12.96 2.51 2.58
N LEU A 79 -13.41 3.60 1.95
CA LEU A 79 -13.44 3.74 0.49
C LEU A 79 -12.01 3.78 -0.11
N TRP A 80 -11.03 4.25 0.63
CA TRP A 80 -9.62 4.23 0.21
C TRP A 80 -9.05 2.83 0.00
N CYS A 81 -9.72 1.79 0.52
CA CYS A 81 -9.30 0.40 0.27
C CYS A 81 -9.60 -0.10 -1.14
N LYS A 82 -10.37 0.63 -1.91
CA LYS A 82 -10.77 0.21 -3.27
C LYS A 82 -10.32 1.23 -4.31
N THR A 83 -11.04 2.31 -4.43
CA THR A 83 -10.73 3.45 -5.30
C THR A 83 -11.38 4.69 -4.72
N SER A 84 -10.70 5.82 -4.80
CA SER A 84 -11.22 7.09 -4.31
C SER A 84 -11.81 7.97 -5.43
N ILE A 85 -11.73 7.52 -6.68
CA ILE A 85 -12.24 8.24 -7.85
C ILE A 85 -13.51 7.57 -8.40
N ARG A 86 -14.35 8.37 -9.00
CA ARG A 86 -15.49 7.95 -9.79
C ARG A 86 -15.36 8.59 -11.18
N PRO A 87 -14.98 7.81 -12.21
CA PRO A 87 -14.78 8.35 -13.55
C PRO A 87 -16.11 8.84 -14.15
N ASP A 88 -16.00 9.86 -14.98
CA ASP A 88 -17.09 10.39 -15.81
C ASP A 88 -16.66 10.35 -17.28
N GLY A 89 -17.46 9.71 -18.13
CA GLY A 89 -17.16 9.54 -19.55
C GLY A 89 -16.09 8.50 -19.90
N TRP A 90 -15.56 7.75 -18.93
CA TRP A 90 -14.62 6.64 -19.13
C TRP A 90 -14.77 5.58 -18.05
N GLU A 91 -14.16 4.40 -18.22
CA GLU A 91 -14.22 3.29 -17.27
C GLU A 91 -12.83 2.94 -16.75
N ILE A 92 -12.75 2.59 -15.47
CA ILE A 92 -11.53 2.02 -14.90
C ILE A 92 -11.37 0.60 -15.44
N PRO A 93 -10.23 0.26 -16.07
CA PRO A 93 -9.98 -1.10 -16.53
C PRO A 93 -10.04 -2.12 -15.39
N PRO A 94 -10.33 -3.40 -15.68
CA PRO A 94 -10.36 -4.45 -14.68
C PRO A 94 -9.04 -4.51 -13.88
N ALA A 95 -9.14 -4.56 -12.55
CA ALA A 95 -7.99 -4.61 -11.66
C ALA A 95 -7.25 -5.95 -11.70
N TRP A 96 -7.92 -7.01 -12.18
CA TRP A 96 -7.41 -8.37 -12.17
C TRP A 96 -7.31 -8.94 -13.58
N ASP A 97 -6.20 -9.57 -13.87
CA ASP A 97 -6.03 -10.42 -15.05
C ASP A 97 -7.07 -11.56 -15.04
N SER A 98 -7.48 -12.00 -16.22
CA SER A 98 -8.55 -13.02 -16.38
C SER A 98 -8.24 -14.35 -15.70
N LEU A 99 -6.96 -14.68 -15.48
CA LEU A 99 -6.52 -15.90 -14.80
C LEU A 99 -6.10 -15.65 -13.34
N ALA A 100 -6.06 -14.40 -12.88
CA ALA A 100 -5.76 -14.10 -11.48
C ALA A 100 -6.91 -14.56 -10.58
N GLY A 101 -6.61 -15.31 -9.51
CA GLY A 101 -7.68 -15.77 -8.63
C GLY A 101 -7.28 -16.85 -7.67
N ASP A 102 -8.28 -17.27 -6.89
CA ASP A 102 -8.17 -18.35 -5.93
C ASP A 102 -8.66 -19.65 -6.58
N TYR A 103 -7.86 -20.70 -6.39
CA TYR A 103 -8.08 -22.00 -7.01
C TYR A 103 -8.00 -23.12 -5.97
N ALA A 104 -8.92 -24.07 -6.06
CA ALA A 104 -8.84 -25.30 -5.30
C ALA A 104 -7.65 -26.15 -5.80
N THR A 105 -6.91 -26.72 -4.88
CA THR A 105 -5.84 -27.72 -5.11
C THR A 105 -6.23 -29.07 -4.53
N ALA A 106 -5.40 -30.07 -4.69
CA ALA A 106 -5.66 -31.42 -4.15
C ALA A 106 -5.76 -31.44 -2.60
N ASP A 107 -5.19 -30.45 -1.91
CA ASP A 107 -5.06 -30.39 -0.46
C ASP A 107 -5.42 -29.03 0.16
N GLY A 108 -6.15 -28.18 -0.54
CA GLY A 108 -6.56 -26.88 -0.04
C GLY A 108 -6.74 -25.85 -1.14
N TRP A 109 -6.20 -24.65 -0.96
CA TRP A 109 -6.37 -23.52 -1.88
C TRP A 109 -5.04 -22.80 -2.13
N ILE A 110 -4.93 -22.20 -3.32
CA ILE A 110 -3.82 -21.35 -3.73
C ILE A 110 -4.34 -20.10 -4.43
N ARG A 111 -3.70 -18.97 -4.19
CA ARG A 111 -3.84 -17.73 -4.98
C ARG A 111 -2.81 -17.75 -6.09
N LEU A 112 -3.23 -17.61 -7.34
CA LEU A 112 -2.37 -17.32 -8.49
C LEU A 112 -2.51 -15.83 -8.84
N HIS A 113 -1.39 -15.12 -8.92
CA HIS A 113 -1.36 -13.68 -9.24
C HIS A 113 -0.71 -13.45 -10.60
N THR A 114 -1.54 -13.30 -11.63
CA THR A 114 -1.14 -13.25 -13.04
C THR A 114 -1.23 -11.84 -13.64
N ASN A 115 -1.43 -10.80 -12.84
CA ASN A 115 -1.61 -9.43 -13.33
C ASN A 115 -0.38 -8.92 -14.11
N ALA A 116 0.84 -9.27 -13.68
CA ALA A 116 2.03 -8.96 -14.44
C ALA A 116 2.19 -9.97 -15.61
N PRO A 117 2.45 -9.51 -16.86
CA PRO A 117 2.60 -10.40 -18.00
C PRO A 117 3.64 -11.51 -17.80
N ALA A 118 4.75 -11.21 -17.10
CA ALA A 118 5.79 -12.18 -16.77
C ALA A 118 5.25 -13.28 -15.83
N HIS A 119 4.46 -12.92 -14.81
CA HIS A 119 3.85 -13.89 -13.88
C HIS A 119 2.82 -14.78 -14.60
N ARG A 120 2.01 -14.19 -15.49
CA ARG A 120 1.07 -14.94 -16.32
C ARG A 120 1.80 -15.96 -17.19
N LYS A 121 2.87 -15.54 -17.85
CA LYS A 121 3.69 -16.44 -18.69
C LYS A 121 4.25 -17.63 -17.90
N VAL A 122 4.67 -17.43 -16.67
CA VAL A 122 5.13 -18.51 -15.78
C VAL A 122 4.01 -19.52 -15.52
N VAL A 123 2.82 -19.04 -15.12
CA VAL A 123 1.66 -19.91 -14.88
C VAL A 123 1.27 -20.70 -16.15
N GLU A 124 1.23 -20.03 -17.31
CA GLU A 124 0.93 -20.68 -18.59
C GLU A 124 2.01 -21.69 -19.02
N THR A 125 3.27 -21.47 -18.65
CA THR A 125 4.37 -22.40 -18.94
C THR A 125 4.25 -23.67 -18.08
N LEU A 126 3.92 -23.52 -16.79
CA LEU A 126 3.84 -24.63 -15.86
C LEU A 126 2.54 -25.44 -16.00
N LEU A 127 1.42 -24.76 -16.22
CA LEU A 127 0.09 -25.36 -16.22
C LEU A 127 -0.52 -25.47 -17.63
N GLY A 128 0.13 -24.90 -18.64
CA GLY A 128 -0.37 -24.75 -20.00
C GLY A 128 -1.29 -23.54 -20.16
N LYS A 129 -1.46 -23.04 -21.38
CA LYS A 129 -2.37 -21.93 -21.70
C LYS A 129 -3.82 -22.32 -21.40
N ALA A 130 -4.53 -21.44 -20.70
CA ALA A 130 -5.93 -21.58 -20.38
C ALA A 130 -6.72 -20.37 -20.91
N GLU A 131 -7.90 -20.62 -21.45
CA GLU A 131 -8.77 -19.59 -22.00
C GLU A 131 -9.46 -18.77 -20.89
N ASN A 132 -9.76 -19.45 -19.78
CA ASN A 132 -10.47 -18.87 -18.64
C ASN A 132 -10.06 -19.54 -17.32
N ARG A 133 -10.64 -19.08 -16.22
CA ARG A 133 -10.35 -19.59 -14.88
C ARG A 133 -10.79 -21.02 -14.68
N GLU A 134 -11.91 -21.41 -15.27
CA GLU A 134 -12.48 -22.75 -15.18
C GLU A 134 -11.53 -23.78 -15.82
N ALA A 135 -11.00 -23.48 -17.00
CA ALA A 135 -10.03 -24.33 -17.68
C ALA A 135 -8.72 -24.44 -16.90
N LEU A 136 -8.28 -23.35 -16.24
CA LEU A 136 -7.09 -23.36 -15.40
C LEU A 136 -7.32 -24.17 -14.10
N ALA A 137 -8.49 -24.04 -13.50
CA ALA A 137 -8.86 -24.76 -12.27
C ALA A 137 -8.76 -26.28 -12.40
N LEU A 138 -9.13 -26.83 -13.55
CA LEU A 138 -9.04 -28.28 -13.84
C LEU A 138 -7.58 -28.81 -13.80
N ARG A 139 -6.61 -27.93 -13.98
CA ARG A 139 -5.19 -28.28 -13.92
C ARG A 139 -4.60 -28.02 -12.54
N VAL A 140 -5.03 -26.93 -11.90
CA VAL A 140 -4.58 -26.57 -10.54
C VAL A 140 -5.01 -27.61 -9.52
N VAL A 141 -6.23 -28.16 -9.64
CA VAL A 141 -6.74 -29.15 -8.70
C VAL A 141 -5.90 -30.44 -8.61
N MET A 142 -5.08 -30.72 -9.63
CA MET A 142 -4.17 -31.87 -9.65
C MET A 142 -2.89 -31.66 -8.84
N TRP A 143 -2.64 -30.42 -8.38
CA TRP A 143 -1.44 -30.07 -7.63
C TRP A 143 -1.73 -29.95 -6.14
N LYS A 144 -0.72 -30.27 -5.31
CA LYS A 144 -0.70 -29.85 -3.91
C LYS A 144 -0.35 -28.37 -3.81
N LYS A 145 -1.01 -27.63 -2.89
CA LYS A 145 -0.85 -26.18 -2.74
C LYS A 145 0.60 -25.73 -2.58
N ALA A 146 1.36 -26.40 -1.71
CA ALA A 146 2.77 -26.07 -1.45
C ALA A 146 3.67 -26.39 -2.64
N ALA A 147 3.43 -27.48 -3.36
CA ALA A 147 4.23 -27.84 -4.52
C ALA A 147 4.02 -26.87 -5.68
N LEU A 148 2.79 -26.44 -5.92
CA LEU A 148 2.47 -25.46 -6.96
C LEU A 148 3.04 -24.09 -6.63
N GLU A 149 2.89 -23.61 -5.39
CA GLU A 149 3.51 -22.35 -4.93
C GLU A 149 5.03 -22.36 -5.18
N HIS A 150 5.71 -23.42 -4.74
CA HIS A 150 7.15 -23.55 -4.93
C HIS A 150 7.54 -23.54 -6.42
N ALA A 151 6.82 -24.26 -7.27
CA ALA A 151 7.10 -24.29 -8.71
C ALA A 151 6.91 -22.93 -9.37
N VAL A 152 5.83 -22.22 -9.06
CA VAL A 152 5.52 -20.90 -9.61
C VAL A 152 6.55 -19.86 -9.15
N VAL A 153 6.82 -19.80 -7.83
CA VAL A 153 7.78 -18.83 -7.26
C VAL A 153 9.19 -19.09 -7.77
N ARG A 154 9.63 -20.33 -7.82
CA ARG A 154 10.94 -20.69 -8.35
C ARG A 154 11.13 -20.33 -9.83
N ALA A 155 10.06 -20.35 -10.60
CA ALA A 155 10.07 -19.94 -12.01
C ALA A 155 9.94 -18.40 -12.20
N GLY A 156 9.91 -17.62 -11.11
CA GLY A 156 9.77 -16.16 -11.14
C GLY A 156 8.33 -15.65 -11.27
N GLY A 157 7.33 -16.51 -11.02
CA GLY A 157 5.93 -16.13 -10.93
C GLY A 157 5.50 -15.71 -9.52
N CYS A 158 4.22 -15.46 -9.36
CA CYS A 158 3.64 -15.05 -8.09
C CYS A 158 2.46 -15.94 -7.72
N ALA A 159 2.60 -16.68 -6.63
CA ALA A 159 1.56 -17.52 -6.06
C ALA A 159 1.71 -17.59 -4.54
N ALA A 160 0.61 -17.86 -3.83
CA ALA A 160 0.61 -18.10 -2.39
C ALA A 160 -0.40 -19.18 -2.04
N GLN A 161 0.06 -20.23 -1.35
CA GLN A 161 -0.83 -21.21 -0.75
C GLN A 161 -1.65 -20.55 0.37
N MET A 162 -2.92 -20.92 0.49
CA MET A 162 -3.74 -20.46 1.60
C MET A 162 -3.45 -21.30 2.84
N LEU A 163 -3.14 -20.60 3.92
CA LEU A 163 -2.88 -21.18 5.23
C LEU A 163 -3.95 -20.71 6.22
N SER A 164 -4.31 -21.57 7.17
CA SER A 164 -5.08 -21.12 8.33
C SER A 164 -4.25 -20.19 9.21
N PRO A 165 -4.85 -19.39 10.11
CA PRO A 165 -4.10 -18.61 11.09
C PRO A 165 -3.12 -19.46 11.90
N GLU A 166 -3.49 -20.68 12.27
CA GLU A 166 -2.67 -21.62 13.03
C GLU A 166 -1.51 -22.15 12.18
N GLU A 167 -1.76 -22.55 10.93
CA GLU A 167 -0.71 -22.94 9.98
C GLU A 167 0.27 -21.80 9.74
N TRP A 168 -0.23 -20.56 9.58
CA TRP A 168 0.62 -19.37 9.40
C TRP A 168 1.51 -19.11 10.62
N GLN A 169 0.97 -19.21 11.83
CA GLN A 169 1.76 -19.06 13.07
C GLN A 169 2.89 -20.09 13.18
N GLN A 170 2.74 -21.28 12.60
CA GLN A 170 3.77 -22.31 12.57
C GLN A 170 4.71 -22.19 11.36
N HIS A 171 4.32 -21.46 10.33
CA HIS A 171 5.12 -21.24 9.13
C HIS A 171 6.39 -20.44 9.46
N VAL A 172 7.51 -20.74 8.78
CA VAL A 172 8.82 -20.07 9.04
C VAL A 172 8.70 -18.55 8.90
N GLN A 173 8.07 -18.08 7.81
CA GLN A 173 7.85 -16.64 7.58
C GLN A 173 6.90 -16.04 8.63
N GLY A 174 5.84 -16.76 9.01
CA GLY A 174 4.89 -16.30 10.03
C GLY A 174 5.57 -16.11 11.39
N LYS A 175 6.41 -17.05 11.81
CA LYS A 175 7.22 -16.93 13.05
C LYS A 175 8.14 -15.71 13.01
N SER A 176 8.83 -15.49 11.89
CA SER A 176 9.70 -14.32 11.74
C SER A 176 8.94 -13.01 11.88
N LEU A 177 7.78 -12.88 11.19
CA LEU A 177 6.97 -11.66 11.22
C LEU A 177 6.35 -11.39 12.60
N ILE A 178 5.94 -12.44 13.34
CA ILE A 178 5.38 -12.26 14.68
C ILE A 178 6.43 -11.73 15.67
N ALA A 179 7.70 -12.06 15.45
CA ALA A 179 8.81 -11.62 16.30
C ALA A 179 9.27 -10.18 16.00
N GLU A 180 8.89 -9.61 14.85
CA GLU A 180 9.26 -8.26 14.45
C GLU A 180 8.29 -7.20 14.97
N PRO A 181 8.75 -6.01 15.38
CA PRO A 181 7.86 -4.91 15.70
C PRO A 181 7.20 -4.38 14.43
N LEU A 182 5.97 -3.89 14.54
CA LEU A 182 5.23 -3.33 13.40
C LEU A 182 5.91 -2.08 12.81
N PHE A 183 6.59 -1.29 13.65
CA PHE A 183 7.37 -0.12 13.26
C PHE A 183 8.82 -0.27 13.72
N GLN A 184 9.74 -0.01 12.81
CA GLN A 184 11.16 0.07 13.11
C GLN A 184 11.68 1.45 12.74
N HIS A 185 12.43 2.09 13.65
CA HIS A 185 13.09 3.37 13.44
C HIS A 185 14.60 3.18 13.59
N ALA A 186 15.35 3.54 12.57
CA ALA A 186 16.78 3.61 12.62
C ALA A 186 17.26 4.99 12.11
N LEU A 187 17.87 5.77 12.97
CA LEU A 187 18.53 7.00 12.56
C LEU A 187 19.94 6.64 12.11
N SER A 188 20.17 6.64 10.80
CA SER A 188 21.49 6.34 10.22
C SER A 188 22.41 7.57 10.21
N VAL A 189 21.87 8.76 10.00
CA VAL A 189 22.61 10.01 9.94
C VAL A 189 21.79 11.15 10.56
N LYS A 190 22.44 12.06 11.29
CA LYS A 190 21.83 13.31 11.70
C LYS A 190 21.98 14.32 10.56
N VAL A 191 20.88 14.70 9.96
CA VAL A 191 20.82 15.78 8.96
C VAL A 191 20.07 16.98 9.54
N ALA A 192 20.38 18.17 9.04
CA ALA A 192 19.55 19.31 9.33
C ALA A 192 18.14 19.09 8.79
N PRO A 193 17.09 19.45 9.53
CA PRO A 193 15.74 19.34 8.99
C PRO A 193 15.62 20.20 7.72
N PRO A 194 14.89 19.72 6.71
CA PRO A 194 14.65 20.49 5.50
C PRO A 194 13.97 21.81 5.85
N HIS A 195 14.29 22.84 5.09
CA HIS A 195 13.78 24.18 5.35
C HIS A 195 12.53 24.41 4.48
N TRP A 196 11.32 24.24 5.06
CA TRP A 196 10.06 24.57 4.41
C TRP A 196 9.16 25.40 5.31
N GLU A 197 8.27 26.17 4.70
CA GLU A 197 7.29 26.96 5.43
C GLU A 197 6.06 26.10 5.76
N LEU A 198 5.88 25.80 7.05
CA LEU A 198 4.71 25.11 7.55
C LEU A 198 3.46 25.98 7.38
N SER A 199 2.54 25.57 6.50
CA SER A 199 1.21 26.15 6.34
C SER A 199 0.16 25.18 6.89
N PRO A 200 -0.82 25.61 7.70
CA PRO A 200 -1.90 24.74 8.14
C PRO A 200 -2.71 24.11 7.00
N GLN A 201 -2.81 24.79 5.86
CA GLN A 201 -3.54 24.31 4.68
C GLN A 201 -2.70 23.36 3.81
N GLN A 202 -1.39 23.57 3.77
CA GLN A 202 -0.43 22.77 3.02
C GLN A 202 0.82 22.52 3.86
N PRO A 203 0.74 21.65 4.87
CA PRO A 203 1.81 21.49 5.85
C PRO A 203 3.12 20.92 5.29
N LEU A 204 3.09 20.36 4.07
CA LEU A 204 4.28 19.86 3.37
C LEU A 204 4.65 20.67 2.12
N ALA A 205 4.14 21.91 1.99
CA ALA A 205 4.51 22.76 0.86
C ALA A 205 6.02 23.03 0.85
N GLY A 206 6.66 22.76 -0.30
CA GLY A 206 8.11 22.89 -0.49
C GLY A 206 8.91 21.61 -0.20
N VAL A 207 8.29 20.59 0.38
CA VAL A 207 8.93 19.25 0.53
C VAL A 207 8.91 18.52 -0.82
N LYS A 208 10.08 18.06 -1.27
CA LYS A 208 10.26 17.35 -2.55
C LYS A 208 10.37 15.84 -2.33
N VAL A 209 9.49 15.09 -2.95
CA VAL A 209 9.41 13.63 -2.80
C VAL A 209 9.64 12.95 -4.15
N LEU A 210 10.64 12.06 -4.21
CA LEU A 210 10.81 11.14 -5.34
C LEU A 210 10.04 9.85 -5.08
N ASP A 211 9.08 9.56 -5.95
CA ASP A 211 8.25 8.36 -5.89
C ASP A 211 8.64 7.36 -6.97
N LEU A 212 9.31 6.27 -6.57
CA LEU A 212 9.65 5.15 -7.44
C LEU A 212 8.79 3.92 -7.16
N THR A 213 7.74 4.09 -6.39
CA THR A 213 6.91 2.98 -5.92
C THR A 213 5.87 2.55 -6.96
N ARG A 214 5.35 1.33 -6.77
CA ARG A 214 4.42 0.68 -7.68
C ARG A 214 3.25 0.09 -6.92
N ILE A 215 2.18 -0.17 -7.61
CA ILE A 215 0.98 -0.85 -7.19
C ILE A 215 0.19 -0.01 -6.19
N ILE A 216 0.29 -0.25 -4.87
CA ILE A 216 -0.63 0.32 -3.89
C ILE A 216 0.08 1.07 -2.75
N ALA A 217 0.87 0.37 -1.94
CA ALA A 217 1.32 0.89 -0.64
C ALA A 217 2.12 2.20 -0.75
N GLY A 218 3.18 2.20 -1.54
CA GLY A 218 3.98 3.40 -1.77
C GLY A 218 3.21 4.48 -2.53
N PRO A 219 2.53 4.17 -3.66
CA PRO A 219 1.75 5.19 -4.38
C PRO A 219 0.66 5.85 -3.55
N VAL A 220 -0.02 5.13 -2.65
CA VAL A 220 -1.00 5.72 -1.72
C VAL A 220 -0.32 6.62 -0.68
N ALA A 221 0.83 6.20 -0.14
CA ALA A 221 1.59 7.02 0.81
C ALA A 221 2.06 8.34 0.18
N THR A 222 2.65 8.29 -1.01
CA THR A 222 3.14 9.49 -1.70
C THR A 222 2.01 10.38 -2.22
N ARG A 223 0.87 9.79 -2.62
CA ARG A 223 -0.36 10.56 -2.89
C ARG A 223 -0.85 11.30 -1.66
N PHE A 224 -0.81 10.67 -0.49
CA PHE A 224 -1.18 11.33 0.76
C PHE A 224 -0.27 12.53 1.04
N LEU A 225 1.06 12.41 0.80
CA LEU A 225 2.00 13.52 0.93
C LEU A 225 1.69 14.64 -0.07
N ALA A 226 1.38 14.31 -1.33
CA ALA A 226 0.95 15.28 -2.34
C ALA A 226 -0.31 16.05 -1.92
N GLY A 227 -1.30 15.35 -1.34
CA GLY A 227 -2.51 15.96 -0.80
C GLY A 227 -2.25 16.94 0.36
N LEU A 228 -1.11 16.84 1.02
CA LEU A 228 -0.63 17.76 2.07
C LEU A 228 0.26 18.88 1.54
N GLY A 229 0.44 18.97 0.21
CA GLY A 229 1.19 20.04 -0.45
C GLY A 229 2.62 19.71 -0.83
N ALA A 230 3.09 18.47 -0.60
CA ALA A 230 4.41 18.05 -1.07
C ALA A 230 4.49 18.06 -2.61
N ASP A 231 5.64 18.46 -3.16
CA ASP A 231 5.98 18.31 -4.57
C ASP A 231 6.44 16.88 -4.83
N VAL A 232 5.54 16.04 -5.33
CA VAL A 232 5.79 14.61 -5.54
C VAL A 232 6.04 14.35 -7.02
N LEU A 233 7.24 13.86 -7.35
CA LEU A 233 7.61 13.40 -8.68
C LEU A 233 7.65 11.88 -8.72
N ARG A 234 6.66 11.27 -9.40
CA ARG A 234 6.66 9.85 -9.70
C ARG A 234 7.50 9.57 -10.95
N ILE A 235 8.41 8.60 -10.85
CA ILE A 235 9.24 8.14 -11.96
C ILE A 235 8.96 6.67 -12.24
N ASP A 236 8.50 6.39 -13.46
CA ASP A 236 8.22 5.06 -13.97
C ASP A 236 9.25 4.63 -15.04
N PRO A 237 9.56 3.34 -15.19
CA PRO A 237 10.30 2.86 -16.34
C PRO A 237 9.41 2.86 -17.58
N PHE A 238 10.03 2.93 -18.76
CA PHE A 238 9.32 2.72 -20.02
C PHE A 238 8.72 1.31 -20.06
N GLY A 239 7.48 1.20 -20.56
CA GLY A 239 6.77 -0.08 -20.67
C GLY A 239 6.14 -0.59 -19.37
N TRP A 240 6.14 0.21 -18.31
CA TRP A 240 5.36 -0.06 -17.10
C TRP A 240 4.09 0.80 -17.07
N ASP A 241 2.95 0.15 -16.99
CA ASP A 241 1.64 0.79 -16.89
C ASP A 241 0.78 0.09 -15.83
N GLU A 242 -0.02 0.87 -15.10
CA GLU A 242 -0.94 0.40 -14.06
C GLU A 242 -2.35 0.95 -14.31
N PRO A 243 -2.96 0.65 -15.46
CA PRO A 243 -4.16 1.36 -15.96
C PRO A 243 -5.36 1.30 -15.02
N SER A 244 -5.47 0.27 -14.20
CA SER A 244 -6.56 0.14 -13.22
C SER A 244 -6.40 1.00 -11.97
N GLN A 245 -5.22 1.57 -11.72
CA GLN A 245 -4.90 2.29 -10.49
C GLN A 245 -4.28 3.66 -10.74
N GLU A 246 -3.64 3.85 -11.89
CA GLU A 246 -2.82 5.03 -12.18
C GLU A 246 -3.60 6.34 -11.98
N ALA A 247 -4.82 6.43 -12.49
CA ALA A 247 -5.67 7.61 -12.34
C ALA A 247 -5.95 7.98 -10.87
N ASP A 248 -6.04 6.99 -9.99
CA ASP A 248 -6.28 7.21 -8.56
C ASP A 248 -4.99 7.56 -7.82
N VAL A 249 -3.91 6.79 -8.03
CA VAL A 249 -2.69 6.93 -7.22
C VAL A 249 -1.76 8.06 -7.67
N THR A 250 -1.99 8.67 -8.84
CA THR A 250 -1.20 9.80 -9.36
C THR A 250 -1.79 11.18 -9.07
N LEU A 251 -2.97 11.24 -8.45
CA LEU A 251 -3.59 12.51 -8.08
C LEU A 251 -2.64 13.38 -7.25
N GLY A 252 -2.43 14.62 -7.73
CA GLY A 252 -1.55 15.60 -7.09
C GLY A 252 -0.05 15.39 -7.31
N LYS A 253 0.35 14.41 -8.11
CA LYS A 253 1.76 14.15 -8.44
C LYS A 253 2.13 14.64 -9.84
N HIS A 254 3.38 14.99 -10.02
CA HIS A 254 4.01 15.03 -11.33
C HIS A 254 4.49 13.62 -11.70
N CYS A 255 4.39 13.26 -13.00
CA CYS A 255 4.77 11.94 -13.46
C CYS A 255 5.75 12.06 -14.64
N ALA A 256 6.82 11.28 -14.61
CA ALA A 256 7.82 11.21 -15.66
C ALA A 256 8.28 9.75 -15.88
N ARG A 257 9.00 9.51 -16.98
CA ARG A 257 9.60 8.20 -17.26
C ARG A 257 11.09 8.36 -17.46
N LEU A 258 11.88 7.47 -16.85
CA LEU A 258 13.32 7.37 -17.04
C LEU A 258 13.72 5.92 -17.29
N ASN A 259 14.70 5.73 -18.17
CA ASN A 259 15.39 4.45 -18.33
C ASN A 259 16.71 4.48 -17.56
N LEU A 260 16.74 3.98 -16.36
CA LEU A 260 17.94 4.00 -15.50
C LEU A 260 19.11 3.15 -16.04
N HIS A 261 18.91 2.37 -17.11
CA HIS A 261 20.01 1.74 -17.86
C HIS A 261 20.66 2.70 -18.86
N ASN A 262 19.99 3.81 -19.21
CA ASN A 262 20.58 4.86 -20.02
C ASN A 262 21.41 5.80 -19.11
N PRO A 263 22.70 6.08 -19.43
CA PRO A 263 23.56 6.91 -18.60
C PRO A 263 23.03 8.35 -18.40
N GLN A 264 22.40 8.93 -19.41
CA GLN A 264 21.85 10.29 -19.32
C GLN A 264 20.64 10.35 -18.35
N ASP A 265 19.71 9.37 -18.46
CA ASP A 265 18.57 9.28 -17.58
C ASP A 265 18.99 8.97 -16.13
N ARG A 266 20.01 8.12 -15.97
CA ARG A 266 20.60 7.85 -14.65
C ARG A 266 21.21 9.13 -14.04
N HIS A 267 21.96 9.90 -14.81
CA HIS A 267 22.52 11.16 -14.35
C HIS A 267 21.42 12.13 -13.93
N ARG A 268 20.36 12.24 -14.74
CA ARG A 268 19.17 13.06 -14.39
C ARG A 268 18.50 12.59 -13.11
N PHE A 269 18.36 11.28 -12.94
CA PHE A 269 17.80 10.72 -11.70
C PHE A 269 18.65 11.05 -10.48
N GLU A 270 20.00 10.98 -10.60
CA GLU A 270 20.91 11.32 -9.50
C GLU A 270 20.87 12.81 -9.13
N GLU A 271 20.64 13.72 -10.10
CA GLU A 271 20.38 15.13 -9.82
C GLU A 271 19.09 15.31 -9.01
N LEU A 272 17.99 14.67 -9.45
CA LEU A 272 16.72 14.71 -8.74
C LEU A 272 16.82 14.13 -7.33
N LEU A 273 17.60 13.08 -7.14
CA LEU A 273 17.82 12.45 -5.84
C LEU A 273 18.58 13.36 -4.87
N ARG A 274 19.53 14.18 -5.36
CA ARG A 274 20.24 15.16 -4.53
C ARG A 274 19.36 16.33 -4.09
N ASP A 275 18.30 16.62 -4.85
CA ASP A 275 17.37 17.73 -4.61
C ASP A 275 16.12 17.27 -3.83
N ALA A 276 15.95 15.98 -3.59
CA ALA A 276 14.83 15.41 -2.82
C ALA A 276 15.13 15.41 -1.31
N ASP A 277 14.05 15.58 -0.49
CA ASP A 277 14.05 15.49 0.96
C ASP A 277 13.82 14.05 1.46
#